data_3190beb71d330644b16647edc259a44f
#
_entry.id   3190beb71d330644b16647edc259a44f
#
_cell.length_a   1.000
_cell.length_b   1.000
_cell.length_c   1.000
_cell.angle_alpha   90.00
_cell.angle_beta   90.00
_cell.angle_gamma   90.00
#
_symmetry.space_group_name_H-M   'P 1'
#
loop_
_entity.id
_entity.type
_entity.pdbx_description
1 polymer ?
#
loop_
_entity_poly.entity_id
_entity_poly.type
_entity_poly.pdbx_seq_one_letter_code
_entity_poly.pdbx_strand_id
1 'polypeptide(L)'
;LAPRIFGVLLLAALAGCGDSHLRGSVEPSKDGKTYLIVADDSGGRCGPIRLNGEVWPYAIGEAGEIAPGTQTIECGASLQFDVPAGVVFTFDYWGP
;
A
#
# COMPACT_ATOMS: atom_id res chain seq x y z
N LEU A 1 -27.60 -17.43 16.27
CA LEU A 1 -27.12 -17.99 16.05
C LEU A 1 -26.48 -18.13 14.91
N ALA A 2 -26.03 -18.56 14.76
CA ALA A 2 -25.38 -18.81 13.69
C ALA A 2 -25.18 -17.81 12.79
N PRO A 3 -25.90 -17.16 12.69
CA PRO A 3 -25.78 -16.21 11.80
C PRO A 3 -24.51 -15.63 11.80
N ARG A 4 -24.17 -15.32 12.76
CA ARG A 4 -23.05 -14.62 12.76
C ARG A 4 -22.11 -15.23 12.00
N ILE A 5 -22.16 -16.21 11.82
CA ILE A 5 -21.26 -16.81 11.15
C ILE A 5 -20.98 -16.35 9.91
N PHE A 6 -21.76 -16.30 9.28
CA PHE A 6 -21.51 -15.95 8.03
C PHE A 6 -20.91 -14.76 7.83
N GLY A 7 -21.14 -13.97 8.53
CA GLY A 7 -20.62 -12.72 8.23
C GLY A 7 -19.20 -12.79 8.13
N VAL A 8 -18.70 -13.42 8.95
CA VAL A 8 -17.35 -13.42 8.91
C VAL A 8 -16.75 -13.85 7.76
N LEU A 9 -17.20 -14.76 7.26
CA LEU A 9 -16.54 -15.15 6.21
C LEU A 9 -16.45 -14.32 5.14
N LEU A 10 -17.30 -13.62 5.00
CA LEU A 10 -17.27 -12.87 3.92
C LEU A 10 -16.15 -12.06 3.85
N LEU A 11 -15.69 -11.62 4.84
CA LEU A 11 -14.64 -10.78 4.76
C LEU A 11 -13.56 -11.47 4.22
N ALA A 12 -13.46 -12.57 4.47
CA ALA A 12 -12.32 -13.24 4.05
C ALA A 12 -12.39 -13.22 2.60
N ALA A 13 -13.46 -13.35 2.16
CA ALA A 13 -13.58 -13.41 0.81
C ALA A 13 -13.06 -12.27 0.14
N LEU A 14 -13.47 -11.23 0.56
CA LEU A 14 -13.06 -10.14 -0.14
C LEU A 14 -11.66 -10.00 -0.05
N ALA A 15 -11.15 -10.35 0.90
CA ALA A 15 -9.79 -10.15 1.04
C ALA A 15 -9.19 -10.91 -0.06
N GLY A 16 -9.63 -11.97 -0.30
CA GLY A 16 -8.95 -12.69 -1.25
C GLY A 16 -9.06 -12.22 -2.60
N CYS A 17 -10.06 -11.65 -2.88
CA CYS A 17 -10.20 -11.32 -4.18
C CYS A 17 -9.28 -10.43 -4.66
N GLY A 18 -9.11 -9.69 -5.00
CA GLY A 18 -8.33 -8.80 -5.55
C GLY A 18 -6.95 -8.73 -5.14
N ASP A 19 -6.61 -9.57 -4.30
CA ASP A 19 -5.34 -9.45 -3.92
C ASP A 19 -4.31 -9.63 -4.86
N SER A 20 -4.50 -10.27 -5.90
CA SER A 20 -3.44 -10.43 -6.85
C SER A 20 -2.96 -9.08 -7.32
N HIS A 21 -3.68 -8.06 -7.07
CA HIS A 21 -3.21 -6.77 -7.51
C HIS A 21 -2.55 -5.96 -6.42
N LEU A 22 -2.41 -6.52 -5.27
CA LEU A 22 -1.76 -5.76 -4.24
C LEU A 22 -0.31 -5.64 -4.52
N ARG A 23 0.24 -4.52 -4.22
CA ARG A 23 1.66 -4.28 -4.43
C ARG A 23 2.38 -4.27 -3.09
N GLY A 24 1.84 -4.88 -2.09
CA GLY A 24 2.45 -4.93 -0.79
C GLY A 24 1.48 -5.40 0.26
N SER A 25 1.66 -4.99 1.48
CA SER A 25 0.84 -5.44 2.59
C SER A 25 0.30 -4.27 3.37
N VAL A 26 -0.73 -4.53 4.15
CA VAL A 26 -1.43 -3.49 4.88
C VAL A 26 -1.62 -3.94 6.32
N GLU A 27 -1.38 -3.04 7.27
CA GLU A 27 -1.70 -3.32 8.64
C GLU A 27 -2.20 -2.05 9.32
N PRO A 28 -2.98 -2.15 10.37
CA PRO A 28 -3.52 -0.95 11.01
C PRO A 28 -2.40 -0.09 11.57
N SER A 29 -2.54 1.21 11.48
CA SER A 29 -1.56 2.09 12.08
C SER A 29 -1.88 2.24 13.55
N LYS A 30 -0.88 2.61 14.33
CA LYS A 30 -1.10 2.72 15.75
C LYS A 30 -1.74 4.01 16.15
N ASP A 31 -1.64 5.03 15.34
CA ASP A 31 -2.18 6.34 15.68
C ASP A 31 -3.36 6.76 14.82
N GLY A 32 -3.88 5.85 13.99
CA GLY A 32 -5.02 6.17 13.15
C GLY A 32 -4.68 6.96 11.91
N LYS A 33 -3.44 7.37 11.72
CA LYS A 33 -3.06 8.07 10.52
C LYS A 33 -2.67 7.08 9.44
N THR A 34 -2.52 7.57 8.24
CA THR A 34 -2.24 6.70 7.08
C THR A 34 -0.80 6.89 6.66
N TYR A 35 -0.09 5.80 6.44
CA TYR A 35 1.33 5.85 6.13
C TYR A 35 1.66 4.95 4.96
N LEU A 36 2.71 5.31 4.26
CA LEU A 36 3.27 4.48 3.20
C LEU A 36 4.73 4.17 3.54
N ILE A 37 5.12 2.92 3.37
CA ILE A 37 6.50 2.52 3.44
C ILE A 37 6.85 1.96 2.07
N VAL A 38 7.90 2.47 1.46
CA VAL A 38 8.38 1.91 0.20
C VAL A 38 9.52 0.98 0.58
N ALA A 39 9.33 -0.31 0.41
CA ALA A 39 10.29 -1.29 0.85
C ALA A 39 11.29 -1.67 -0.23
N ASP A 40 11.04 -1.31 -1.47
CA ASP A 40 11.92 -1.70 -2.55
C ASP A 40 11.92 -0.64 -3.63
N ASP A 41 13.10 -0.26 -4.10
CA ASP A 41 13.20 0.71 -5.17
C ASP A 41 14.02 0.14 -6.32
N SER A 42 13.96 -1.15 -6.50
CA SER A 42 14.68 -1.82 -7.56
C SER A 42 16.18 -1.58 -7.47
N GLY A 43 16.67 -1.49 -6.27
CA GLY A 43 18.10 -1.25 -6.08
C GLY A 43 18.53 0.15 -6.46
N GLY A 44 17.60 1.05 -6.56
CA GLY A 44 17.93 2.43 -6.91
C GLY A 44 18.09 2.64 -8.40
N ARG A 45 17.86 1.62 -9.21
CA ARG A 45 18.14 1.76 -10.63
C ARG A 45 17.11 2.59 -11.36
N CYS A 46 15.94 2.76 -10.79
CA CYS A 46 14.90 3.49 -11.50
C CYS A 46 14.93 4.98 -11.21
N GLY A 47 15.87 5.44 -10.41
CA GLY A 47 15.93 6.85 -10.08
C GLY A 47 15.10 7.17 -8.87
N PRO A 48 14.83 8.43 -8.61
CA PRO A 48 14.09 8.79 -7.42
C PRO A 48 12.64 8.35 -7.51
N ILE A 49 12.09 7.96 -6.37
CA ILE A 49 10.71 7.58 -6.32
C ILE A 49 9.87 8.83 -6.21
N ARG A 50 8.75 8.87 -6.93
CA ARG A 50 7.81 9.97 -6.82
C ARG A 50 6.47 9.42 -6.41
N LEU A 51 5.78 10.12 -5.55
CA LEU A 51 4.43 9.74 -5.16
C LEU A 51 3.50 10.89 -5.53
N ASN A 52 2.52 10.59 -6.36
CA ASN A 52 1.55 11.58 -6.83
C ASN A 52 2.25 12.80 -7.44
N GLY A 53 3.36 12.54 -8.14
CA GLY A 53 4.06 13.60 -8.85
C GLY A 53 5.16 14.30 -8.05
N GLU A 54 5.30 13.99 -6.79
CA GLU A 54 6.31 14.65 -5.98
C GLU A 54 7.33 13.66 -5.47
N VAL A 55 8.55 14.08 -5.33
CA VAL A 55 9.62 13.21 -4.87
C VAL A 55 9.30 12.68 -3.49
N TRP A 56 9.38 11.38 -3.30
CA TRP A 56 9.16 10.75 -2.02
C TRP A 56 10.41 10.95 -1.18
N PRO A 57 10.33 11.68 -0.09
CA PRO A 57 11.53 12.05 0.65
C PRO A 57 11.99 11.04 1.69
N TYR A 58 11.27 9.96 1.86
CA TYR A 58 11.61 9.04 2.92
C TYR A 58 12.51 7.93 2.42
N ALA A 59 13.33 7.39 3.31
CA ALA A 59 14.24 6.32 2.93
C ALA A 59 13.47 5.03 2.73
N ILE A 60 14.08 4.07 2.07
CA ILE A 60 13.50 2.76 1.89
C ILE A 60 13.28 2.18 3.29
N GLY A 61 12.09 1.70 3.53
CA GLY A 61 11.74 1.13 4.82
C GLY A 61 11.21 2.13 5.84
N GLU A 62 11.25 3.41 5.51
CA GLU A 62 10.80 4.43 6.44
C GLU A 62 9.36 4.80 6.16
N ALA A 63 8.53 4.92 7.18
CA ALA A 63 7.13 5.27 7.00
C ALA A 63 6.97 6.78 6.82
N GLY A 64 6.20 7.16 5.82
CA GLY A 64 5.86 8.56 5.62
C GLY A 64 4.37 8.72 5.62
N GLU A 65 3.87 9.78 6.25
CA GLU A 65 2.42 9.98 6.32
C GLU A 65 1.88 10.42 4.97
N ILE A 66 0.76 9.87 4.55
CA ILE A 66 0.14 10.22 3.27
C ILE A 66 -1.35 10.37 3.50
N ALA A 67 -2.03 10.98 2.54
CA ALA A 67 -3.48 11.01 2.57
C ALA A 67 -3.98 9.65 2.07
N PRO A 68 -5.08 9.15 2.59
CA PRO A 68 -5.61 7.88 2.10
C PRO A 68 -6.19 8.05 0.70
N GLY A 69 -6.42 6.95 0.04
CA GLY A 69 -7.04 6.98 -1.28
C GLY A 69 -6.08 6.48 -2.35
N THR A 70 -6.36 6.83 -3.57
CA THR A 70 -5.58 6.37 -4.70
C THR A 70 -4.24 7.08 -4.75
N GLN A 71 -3.19 6.29 -4.87
CA GLN A 71 -1.83 6.82 -4.97
C GLN A 71 -1.25 6.41 -6.30
N THR A 72 -0.41 7.26 -6.88
CA THR A 72 0.35 6.91 -8.07
C THR A 72 1.82 6.97 -7.70
N ILE A 73 2.50 5.86 -7.79
CA ILE A 73 3.91 5.80 -7.45
C ILE A 73 4.71 5.59 -8.71
N GLU A 74 5.83 6.27 -8.85
CA GLU A 74 6.65 6.19 -10.04
C GLU A 74 8.09 5.90 -9.71
N CYS A 75 8.68 4.99 -10.44
CA CYS A 75 10.11 4.72 -10.37
C CYS A 75 10.44 4.01 -11.67
N GLY A 76 10.57 4.77 -12.73
CA GLY A 76 10.78 4.22 -14.07
C GLY A 76 9.47 3.75 -14.69
N ALA A 77 8.56 3.26 -13.91
CA ALA A 77 7.24 2.87 -14.35
C ALA A 77 6.25 3.52 -13.39
N SER A 78 4.99 3.54 -13.75
CA SER A 78 3.97 4.21 -12.94
C SER A 78 2.94 3.19 -12.54
N LEU A 79 2.62 3.11 -11.27
CA LEU A 79 1.65 2.16 -10.74
C LEU A 79 0.65 2.88 -9.86
N GLN A 80 -0.59 2.42 -9.87
CA GLN A 80 -1.61 2.98 -9.02
C GLN A 80 -2.10 1.96 -8.03
N PHE A 81 -2.40 2.39 -6.83
CA PHE A 81 -2.93 1.49 -5.82
C PHE A 81 -3.72 2.33 -4.80
N ASP A 82 -4.63 1.70 -4.11
CA ASP A 82 -5.44 2.38 -3.13
C ASP A 82 -4.95 2.08 -1.73
N VAL A 83 -4.88 3.10 -0.89
CA VAL A 83 -4.47 2.94 0.49
C VAL A 83 -5.64 3.32 1.38
N PRO A 84 -6.17 2.41 2.18
CA PRO A 84 -7.27 2.73 3.07
C PRO A 84 -6.82 3.68 4.18
N ALA A 85 -7.75 4.38 4.77
CA ALA A 85 -7.43 5.27 5.87
C ALA A 85 -7.03 4.46 7.09
N GLY A 86 -6.10 4.98 7.86
CA GLY A 86 -5.76 4.38 9.14
C GLY A 86 -4.84 3.18 9.08
N VAL A 87 -4.12 2.99 7.99
CA VAL A 87 -3.24 1.84 7.87
C VAL A 87 -1.83 2.26 7.52
N VAL A 88 -0.90 1.34 7.72
CA VAL A 88 0.45 1.46 7.18
C VAL A 88 0.49 0.52 5.98
N PHE A 89 0.70 1.08 4.80
CA PHE A 89 0.77 0.29 3.59
C PHE A 89 2.25 0.12 3.22
N THR A 90 2.71 -1.10 3.09
CA THR A 90 4.09 -1.35 2.69
C THR A 90 4.10 -1.77 1.23
N PHE A 91 4.69 -0.94 0.38
CA PHE A 91 4.75 -1.19 -1.04
C PHE A 91 6.05 -1.91 -1.35
N ASP A 92 5.99 -3.09 -1.90
CA ASP A 92 7.21 -3.83 -2.16
C ASP A 92 7.23 -4.54 -3.50
N TYR A 93 6.37 -4.19 -4.43
CA TYR A 93 6.35 -4.93 -5.68
C TYR A 93 6.29 -4.00 -6.88
N TRP A 94 7.36 -3.95 -7.64
CA TRP A 94 7.40 -3.15 -8.84
C TRP A 94 7.10 -3.96 -10.09
N GLY A 95 7.07 -5.18 -10.03
CA GLY A 95 6.76 -5.92 -11.00
C GLY A 95 6.70 -6.18 -12.10
N PRO A 96 6.54 -6.91 -13.05
CA PRO A 96 5.36 -7.27 -13.75
C PRO A 96 4.61 -8.30 -13.03
#